data_c3c985976d97abb1c688c89491263777
#
_entry.id   c3c985976d97abb1c688c89491263777
#
_cell.length_a   1.000
_cell.length_b   1.000
_cell.length_c   1.000
_cell.angle_alpha   90.00
_cell.angle_beta   90.00
_cell.angle_gamma   90.00
#
_symmetry.space_group_name_H-M   'P 1'
#
loop_
_entity.id
_entity.type
_entity.pdbx_description
1 polymer ?
#
loop_
_entity_poly.entity_id
_entity_poly.type
_entity_poly.pdbx_seq_one_letter_code
_entity_poly.pdbx_strand_id
1 'polypeptide(L)'
;MRSVLKQILLYLCLFLGVATLKAQHVEYGVALDTNYMMIGDQQHLTFKAKVDPGVRIVFPRLQDTVVHGLEIISGPVRDSVKEKDGRWLLEEKYVVTAFDTGVYVVPPQPITIESQEYNNIVRTDPVGLVVNTFQVDPQKGNYDIVMPYAAPWTFAEILPYLLWV
;
A
#
# COMPACT_ATOMS: atom_id res chain seq x y z
N MET A 1 -23.03 -58.27 19.15
CA MET A 1 -21.91 -57.96 18.25
C MET A 1 -22.30 -57.09 17.06
N ARG A 2 -23.39 -57.38 16.30
CA ARG A 2 -23.81 -56.59 15.13
C ARG A 2 -24.23 -55.13 15.43
N SER A 3 -24.81 -54.85 16.60
CA SER A 3 -25.21 -53.48 17.00
C SER A 3 -24.00 -52.59 17.39
N VAL A 4 -23.02 -53.14 18.08
CA VAL A 4 -21.78 -52.45 18.48
C VAL A 4 -20.95 -52.12 17.25
N LEU A 5 -20.88 -53.04 16.27
CA LEU A 5 -20.17 -52.80 15.01
C LEU A 5 -20.80 -51.65 14.19
N LYS A 6 -22.15 -51.58 14.17
CA LYS A 6 -22.88 -50.46 13.50
C LYS A 6 -22.63 -49.12 14.19
N GLN A 7 -22.57 -49.11 15.51
CA GLN A 7 -22.25 -47.88 16.27
C GLN A 7 -20.82 -47.42 16.02
N ILE A 8 -19.84 -48.32 16.02
CA ILE A 8 -18.44 -47.99 15.70
C ILE A 8 -18.30 -47.43 14.29
N LEU A 9 -18.99 -48.03 13.31
CA LEU A 9 -19.00 -47.56 11.91
C LEU A 9 -19.62 -46.15 11.78
N LEU A 10 -20.72 -45.90 12.52
CA LEU A 10 -21.37 -44.58 12.55
C LEU A 10 -20.45 -43.49 13.12
N TYR A 11 -19.78 -43.78 14.23
CA TYR A 11 -18.82 -42.85 14.82
C TYR A 11 -17.59 -42.62 13.93
N LEU A 12 -17.13 -43.67 13.24
CA LEU A 12 -16.01 -43.53 12.29
C LEU A 12 -16.40 -42.67 11.09
N CYS A 13 -17.62 -42.81 10.52
CA CYS A 13 -18.11 -41.92 9.46
C CYS A 13 -18.30 -40.50 9.93
N LEU A 14 -18.78 -40.27 11.17
CA LEU A 14 -18.93 -38.94 11.75
C LEU A 14 -17.56 -38.26 11.93
N PHE A 15 -16.54 -39.02 12.37
CA PHE A 15 -15.20 -38.53 12.57
C PHE A 15 -14.47 -38.21 11.25
N LEU A 16 -14.66 -39.03 10.21
CA LEU A 16 -14.10 -38.73 8.89
C LEU A 16 -14.76 -37.50 8.22
N GLY A 17 -16.04 -37.23 8.49
CA GLY A 17 -16.77 -36.08 7.92
C GLY A 17 -16.30 -34.72 8.44
N VAL A 18 -15.69 -34.66 9.63
CA VAL A 18 -15.20 -33.42 10.23
C VAL A 18 -13.81 -33.00 9.69
N ALA A 19 -13.05 -33.94 9.11
CA ALA A 19 -11.66 -33.70 8.69
C ALA A 19 -11.50 -32.89 7.39
N THR A 20 -12.59 -32.49 6.71
CA THR A 20 -12.50 -31.83 5.38
C THR A 20 -12.87 -30.36 5.36
N LEU A 21 -13.12 -29.74 6.49
CA LEU A 21 -13.34 -28.28 6.57
C LEU A 21 -12.03 -27.54 6.40
N LYS A 22 -11.58 -27.33 5.18
CA LYS A 22 -10.55 -26.36 4.88
C LYS A 22 -11.17 -24.96 4.97
N ALA A 23 -10.91 -24.26 6.07
CA ALA A 23 -11.21 -22.84 6.13
C ALA A 23 -10.30 -22.12 5.11
N GLN A 24 -10.91 -21.50 4.11
CA GLN A 24 -10.16 -20.62 3.20
C GLN A 24 -9.64 -19.44 4.02
N HIS A 25 -8.32 -19.34 4.15
CA HIS A 25 -7.69 -18.29 4.92
C HIS A 25 -7.28 -17.15 3.97
N VAL A 26 -7.99 -16.03 4.05
CA VAL A 26 -7.65 -14.80 3.33
C VAL A 26 -7.00 -13.84 4.31
N GLU A 27 -5.73 -13.51 4.07
CA GLU A 27 -5.01 -12.48 4.80
C GLU A 27 -5.11 -11.18 3.98
N TYR A 28 -5.52 -10.08 4.59
CA TYR A 28 -5.65 -8.79 3.93
C TYR A 28 -5.26 -7.67 4.86
N GLY A 29 -4.87 -6.53 4.29
CA GLY A 29 -4.50 -5.36 5.06
C GLY A 29 -4.18 -4.17 4.18
N VAL A 30 -3.97 -3.03 4.84
CA VAL A 30 -3.44 -1.81 4.24
C VAL A 30 -2.26 -1.33 5.09
N ALA A 31 -1.25 -0.79 4.44
CA ALA A 31 -0.07 -0.26 5.10
C ALA A 31 0.47 0.97 4.34
N LEU A 32 1.09 1.87 5.07
CA LEU A 32 1.96 2.93 4.55
C LEU A 32 3.41 2.46 4.67
N ASP A 33 4.32 3.02 3.85
CA ASP A 33 5.75 2.71 3.95
C ASP A 33 6.30 3.10 5.33
N THR A 34 5.83 4.24 5.86
CA THR A 34 6.13 4.73 7.21
C THR A 34 4.89 5.36 7.84
N ASN A 35 4.87 5.48 9.16
CA ASN A 35 3.83 6.22 9.88
C ASN A 35 4.16 7.72 10.07
N TYR A 36 5.23 8.20 9.44
CA TYR A 36 5.74 9.57 9.53
C TYR A 36 6.26 10.05 8.17
N MET A 37 5.97 11.31 7.80
CA MET A 37 6.56 11.98 6.65
C MET A 37 6.63 13.48 6.87
N MET A 38 7.41 14.18 6.03
CA MET A 38 7.42 15.65 5.96
C MET A 38 6.40 16.15 4.93
N ILE A 39 5.99 17.41 5.07
CA ILE A 39 5.14 18.08 4.07
C ILE A 39 5.76 17.94 2.67
N GLY A 40 4.97 17.50 1.71
CA GLY A 40 5.38 17.32 0.31
C GLY A 40 6.13 16.02 0.01
N ASP A 41 6.49 15.24 1.03
CA ASP A 41 7.03 13.90 0.80
C ASP A 41 5.98 13.00 0.17
N GLN A 42 6.46 11.98 -0.54
CA GLN A 42 5.62 10.97 -1.16
C GLN A 42 5.89 9.61 -0.52
N GLN A 43 4.83 8.85 -0.27
CA GLN A 43 4.95 7.48 0.18
C GLN A 43 3.86 6.59 -0.43
N HIS A 44 4.03 5.28 -0.31
CA HIS A 44 3.07 4.34 -0.84
C HIS A 44 2.03 3.95 0.22
N LEU A 45 0.77 4.06 -0.17
CA LEU A 45 -0.34 3.40 0.50
C LEU A 45 -0.59 2.08 -0.24
N THR A 46 -0.29 0.97 0.40
CA THR A 46 -0.33 -0.37 -0.21
C THR A 46 -1.43 -1.21 0.40
N PHE A 47 -2.38 -1.63 -0.43
CA PHE A 47 -3.33 -2.68 -0.10
C PHE A 47 -2.73 -4.02 -0.45
N LYS A 48 -2.82 -5.00 0.46
CA LYS A 48 -2.32 -6.35 0.27
C LYS A 48 -3.39 -7.38 0.58
N ALA A 49 -3.42 -8.43 -0.22
CA ALA A 49 -4.25 -9.58 0.08
C ALA A 49 -3.53 -10.87 -0.33
N LYS A 50 -3.48 -11.83 0.58
CA LYS A 50 -2.94 -13.16 0.31
C LYS A 50 -4.09 -14.15 0.26
N VAL A 51 -4.23 -14.81 -0.88
CA VAL A 51 -5.43 -15.61 -1.19
C VAL A 51 -5.10 -16.95 -1.78
N ASP A 52 -5.98 -17.91 -1.56
CA ASP A 52 -5.92 -19.22 -2.20
C ASP A 52 -6.25 -19.13 -3.71
N PRO A 53 -5.80 -20.09 -4.53
CA PRO A 53 -6.16 -20.15 -5.94
C PRO A 53 -7.68 -20.21 -6.12
N GLY A 54 -8.21 -19.39 -7.04
CA GLY A 54 -9.65 -19.32 -7.34
C GLY A 54 -10.42 -18.25 -6.53
N VAL A 55 -9.77 -17.56 -5.59
CA VAL A 55 -10.34 -16.41 -4.90
C VAL A 55 -9.96 -15.13 -5.64
N ARG A 56 -10.94 -14.27 -5.90
CA ARG A 56 -10.75 -12.94 -6.49
C ARG A 56 -10.88 -11.88 -5.42
N ILE A 57 -9.98 -10.89 -5.46
CA ILE A 57 -10.02 -9.71 -4.59
C ILE A 57 -10.34 -8.48 -5.41
N VAL A 58 -11.24 -7.65 -4.88
CA VAL A 58 -11.50 -6.31 -5.39
C VAL A 58 -11.11 -5.31 -4.31
N PHE A 59 -10.02 -4.59 -4.54
CA PHE A 59 -9.57 -3.50 -3.68
C PHE A 59 -10.44 -2.25 -3.85
N PRO A 60 -10.51 -1.37 -2.83
CA PRO A 60 -11.24 -0.12 -2.94
C PRO A 60 -10.63 0.79 -4.01
N ARG A 61 -11.47 1.45 -4.78
CA ARG A 61 -11.00 2.47 -5.73
C ARG A 61 -10.98 3.81 -5.04
N LEU A 62 -9.78 4.28 -4.74
CA LEU A 62 -9.56 5.62 -4.20
C LEU A 62 -9.39 6.60 -5.38
N GLN A 63 -9.95 7.80 -5.24
CA GLN A 63 -9.86 8.88 -6.23
C GLN A 63 -9.50 10.18 -5.50
N ASP A 64 -8.59 10.95 -6.09
CA ASP A 64 -8.15 12.27 -5.66
C ASP A 64 -7.57 12.33 -4.22
N THR A 65 -8.33 11.91 -3.22
CA THR A 65 -7.93 11.94 -1.81
C THR A 65 -8.25 10.63 -1.09
N VAL A 66 -7.42 10.25 -0.14
CA VAL A 66 -7.68 9.13 0.79
C VAL A 66 -8.56 9.61 1.94
N VAL A 67 -8.16 10.73 2.54
CA VAL A 67 -8.89 11.51 3.53
C VAL A 67 -8.58 12.99 3.29
N HIS A 68 -9.36 13.89 3.90
CA HIS A 68 -9.11 15.33 3.79
C HIS A 68 -7.65 15.65 4.14
N GLY A 69 -6.91 16.29 3.21
CA GLY A 69 -5.52 16.67 3.35
C GLY A 69 -4.48 15.57 3.03
N LEU A 70 -4.89 14.34 2.73
CA LEU A 70 -4.02 13.28 2.22
C LEU A 70 -4.40 12.96 0.78
N GLU A 71 -3.62 13.47 -0.17
CA GLU A 71 -3.91 13.45 -1.60
C GLU A 71 -3.23 12.27 -2.31
N ILE A 72 -3.86 11.80 -3.38
CA ILE A 72 -3.34 10.74 -4.25
C ILE A 72 -2.68 11.38 -5.44
N ILE A 73 -1.37 11.16 -5.60
CA ILE A 73 -0.60 11.68 -6.75
C ILE A 73 -0.71 10.73 -7.94
N SER A 74 -0.68 9.42 -7.68
CA SER A 74 -0.71 8.42 -8.74
C SER A 74 -1.17 7.05 -8.22
N GLY A 75 -1.52 6.17 -9.16
CA GLY A 75 -1.99 4.82 -8.88
C GLY A 75 -3.43 4.60 -9.40
N PRO A 76 -3.99 3.42 -9.16
CA PRO A 76 -3.36 2.26 -8.54
C PRO A 76 -2.40 1.50 -9.47
N VAL A 77 -1.24 1.13 -8.94
CA VAL A 77 -0.35 0.17 -9.58
C VAL A 77 -0.61 -1.21 -8.96
N ARG A 78 -0.92 -2.19 -9.80
CA ARG A 78 -1.26 -3.55 -9.38
C ARG A 78 -0.11 -4.50 -9.63
N ASP A 79 0.13 -5.35 -8.65
CA ASP A 79 1.09 -6.45 -8.74
C ASP A 79 0.49 -7.74 -8.18
N SER A 80 0.96 -8.87 -8.69
CA SER A 80 0.52 -10.19 -8.23
C SER A 80 1.68 -11.18 -8.30
N VAL A 81 1.99 -11.78 -7.16
CA VAL A 81 3.10 -12.74 -7.04
C VAL A 81 2.56 -14.06 -6.49
N LYS A 82 2.92 -15.15 -7.14
CA LYS A 82 2.62 -16.49 -6.61
C LYS A 82 3.70 -16.87 -5.60
N GLU A 83 3.28 -17.11 -4.37
CA GLU A 83 4.18 -17.53 -3.30
C GLU A 83 4.51 -19.04 -3.35
N LYS A 84 5.54 -19.43 -2.60
CA LYS A 84 6.02 -20.81 -2.54
C LYS A 84 4.98 -21.79 -1.97
N ASP A 85 4.08 -21.30 -1.14
CA ASP A 85 2.97 -22.06 -0.55
C ASP A 85 1.78 -22.28 -1.51
N GLY A 86 1.89 -21.74 -2.74
CA GLY A 86 0.89 -21.86 -3.80
C GLY A 86 -0.19 -20.78 -3.76
N ARG A 87 -0.22 -19.93 -2.74
CA ARG A 87 -1.14 -18.79 -2.64
C ARG A 87 -0.67 -17.61 -3.51
N TRP A 88 -1.58 -16.68 -3.78
CA TRP A 88 -1.30 -15.45 -4.50
C TRP A 88 -1.24 -14.28 -3.54
N LEU A 89 -0.15 -13.52 -3.57
CA LEU A 89 -0.05 -12.21 -2.97
C LEU A 89 -0.44 -11.18 -4.03
N LEU A 90 -1.52 -10.44 -3.75
CA LEU A 90 -2.04 -9.36 -4.58
C LEU A 90 -1.71 -8.04 -3.89
N GLU A 91 -1.14 -7.10 -4.61
CA GLU A 91 -0.84 -5.76 -4.11
C GLU A 91 -1.44 -4.70 -5.01
N GLU A 92 -1.99 -3.65 -4.40
CA GLU A 92 -2.44 -2.44 -5.10
C GLU A 92 -1.85 -1.23 -4.38
N LYS A 93 -1.03 -0.44 -5.09
CA LYS A 93 -0.24 0.66 -4.54
C LYS A 93 -0.69 1.99 -5.08
N TYR A 94 -0.92 2.95 -4.20
CA TYR A 94 -1.14 4.36 -4.49
C TYR A 94 0.03 5.17 -3.97
N VAL A 95 0.43 6.23 -4.67
CA VAL A 95 1.37 7.23 -4.16
C VAL A 95 0.55 8.35 -3.54
N VAL A 96 0.82 8.64 -2.27
CA VAL A 96 0.11 9.66 -1.50
C VAL A 96 1.07 10.74 -0.98
N THR A 97 0.55 11.96 -0.79
CA THR A 97 1.25 13.12 -0.22
C THR A 97 0.31 13.92 0.66
N ALA A 98 0.89 14.76 1.52
CA ALA A 98 0.13 15.76 2.27
C ALA A 98 0.90 17.10 2.26
N PHE A 99 0.14 18.20 2.16
CA PHE A 99 0.67 19.56 2.11
C PHE A 99 0.48 20.34 3.41
N ASP A 100 -0.25 19.76 4.37
CA ASP A 100 -0.45 20.35 5.69
C ASP A 100 0.11 19.43 6.78
N THR A 101 0.58 20.05 7.88
CA THR A 101 0.99 19.29 9.08
C THR A 101 -0.22 18.76 9.81
N GLY A 102 -0.11 17.56 10.37
CA GLY A 102 -1.20 16.98 11.15
C GLY A 102 -1.06 15.49 11.35
N VAL A 103 -2.09 14.94 11.97
CA VAL A 103 -2.27 13.49 12.12
C VAL A 103 -3.41 13.07 11.21
N TYR A 104 -3.09 12.24 10.24
CA TYR A 104 -4.05 11.68 9.30
C TYR A 104 -4.33 10.23 9.66
N VAL A 105 -5.59 9.83 9.58
CA VAL A 105 -5.98 8.43 9.80
C VAL A 105 -6.72 7.95 8.56
N VAL A 106 -6.12 7.01 7.85
CA VAL A 106 -6.79 6.29 6.77
C VAL A 106 -7.85 5.40 7.41
N PRO A 107 -9.15 5.62 7.12
CA PRO A 107 -10.22 4.84 7.72
C PRO A 107 -10.23 3.40 7.17
N PRO A 108 -10.90 2.47 7.87
CA PRO A 108 -11.10 1.11 7.39
C PRO A 108 -11.69 1.07 5.98
N GLN A 109 -10.96 0.50 5.03
CA GLN A 109 -11.33 0.42 3.61
C GLN A 109 -12.02 -0.93 3.30
N PRO A 110 -13.09 -0.94 2.50
CA PRO A 110 -13.76 -2.17 2.11
C PRO A 110 -12.95 -2.94 1.07
N ILE A 111 -12.75 -4.23 1.31
CA ILE A 111 -12.17 -5.18 0.36
C ILE A 111 -13.22 -6.24 0.08
N THR A 112 -13.55 -6.46 -1.20
CA THR A 112 -14.49 -7.52 -1.59
C THR A 112 -13.71 -8.79 -1.91
N ILE A 113 -14.12 -9.88 -1.29
CA ILE A 113 -13.58 -11.23 -1.49
C ILE A 113 -14.62 -12.03 -2.24
N GLU A 114 -14.34 -12.41 -3.48
CA GLU A 114 -15.23 -13.19 -4.34
C GLU A 114 -14.66 -14.61 -4.52
N SER A 115 -15.42 -15.61 -4.12
CA SER A 115 -15.13 -17.02 -4.32
C SER A 115 -16.33 -17.71 -4.97
N GLN A 116 -16.14 -18.91 -5.48
CA GLN A 116 -17.27 -19.71 -6.03
C GLN A 116 -18.33 -20.04 -4.98
N GLU A 117 -17.95 -20.10 -3.71
CA GLU A 117 -18.81 -20.50 -2.61
C GLU A 117 -19.38 -19.34 -1.80
N TYR A 118 -18.72 -18.18 -1.82
CA TYR A 118 -19.14 -17.00 -1.05
C TYR A 118 -18.65 -15.68 -1.65
N ASN A 119 -19.40 -14.64 -1.37
CA ASN A 119 -19.02 -13.25 -1.62
C ASN A 119 -19.12 -12.50 -0.30
N ASN A 120 -18.03 -11.89 0.14
CA ASN A 120 -17.96 -11.20 1.42
C ASN A 120 -17.22 -9.87 1.28
N ILE A 121 -17.64 -8.87 2.07
CA ILE A 121 -16.97 -7.58 2.17
C ILE A 121 -16.34 -7.48 3.56
N VAL A 122 -15.04 -7.38 3.59
CA VAL A 122 -14.25 -7.17 4.81
C VAL A 122 -13.69 -5.75 4.84
N ARG A 123 -13.29 -5.29 6.02
CA ARG A 123 -12.69 -3.97 6.18
C ARG A 123 -11.27 -4.10 6.71
N THR A 124 -10.38 -3.25 6.19
CA THR A 124 -9.00 -3.17 6.71
C THR A 124 -8.97 -2.51 8.08
N ASP A 125 -7.86 -2.66 8.78
CA ASP A 125 -7.59 -1.85 9.96
C ASP A 125 -7.29 -0.39 9.54
N PRO A 126 -7.56 0.60 10.41
CA PRO A 126 -7.16 1.98 10.17
C PRO A 126 -5.64 2.13 10.23
N VAL A 127 -5.08 3.04 9.43
CA VAL A 127 -3.63 3.33 9.43
C VAL A 127 -3.40 4.81 9.71
N GLY A 128 -2.55 5.11 10.69
CA GLY A 128 -2.18 6.46 11.09
C GLY A 128 -0.93 6.95 10.37
N LEU A 129 -0.92 8.25 10.04
CA LEU A 129 0.20 8.97 9.44
C LEU A 129 0.38 10.30 10.15
N VAL A 130 1.60 10.60 10.59
CA VAL A 130 1.97 11.90 11.16
C VAL A 130 2.75 12.68 10.11
N VAL A 131 2.29 13.89 9.78
CA VAL A 131 2.94 14.78 8.84
C VAL A 131 3.47 16.00 9.57
N ASN A 132 4.76 16.26 9.45
CA ASN A 132 5.43 17.40 10.06
C ASN A 132 6.10 18.30 9.01
N THR A 133 6.55 19.46 9.45
CA THR A 133 7.38 20.39 8.66
C THR A 133 8.74 20.58 9.28
N PHE A 134 9.68 21.10 8.50
CA PHE A 134 10.98 21.51 9.02
C PHE A 134 10.82 22.69 9.99
N GLN A 135 11.37 22.56 11.17
CA GLN A 135 11.49 23.70 12.07
C GLN A 135 12.61 24.61 11.54
N VAL A 136 12.21 25.76 11.00
CA VAL A 136 13.17 26.80 10.63
C VAL A 136 13.47 27.60 11.90
N ASP A 137 14.73 27.60 12.33
CA ASP A 137 15.18 28.44 13.44
C ASP A 137 15.30 29.89 12.94
N PRO A 138 14.42 30.83 13.38
CA PRO A 138 14.43 32.20 12.92
C PRO A 138 15.70 32.97 13.37
N GLN A 139 16.46 32.43 14.31
CA GLN A 139 17.70 33.06 14.82
C GLN A 139 18.94 32.68 14.00
N LYS A 140 18.87 31.63 13.17
CA LYS A 140 20.02 31.22 12.33
C LYS A 140 20.23 32.04 11.07
N GLY A 141 19.51 33.14 10.89
CA GLY A 141 19.60 33.96 9.70
C GLY A 141 19.13 33.26 8.43
N ASN A 142 18.99 34.01 7.35
CA ASN A 142 18.69 33.46 6.04
C ASN A 142 19.80 32.50 5.64
N TYR A 143 19.43 31.25 5.34
CA TYR A 143 20.35 30.32 4.67
C TYR A 143 20.83 31.00 3.40
N ASP A 144 22.16 31.07 3.26
CA ASP A 144 22.80 31.72 2.12
C ASP A 144 22.26 31.12 0.84
N ILE A 145 21.66 31.96 -0.01
CA ILE A 145 21.15 31.51 -1.30
C ILE A 145 22.39 31.03 -2.07
N VAL A 146 22.47 29.73 -2.32
CA VAL A 146 23.55 29.21 -3.16
C VAL A 146 23.44 29.91 -4.51
N MET A 147 24.41 30.80 -4.77
CA MET A 147 24.49 31.53 -6.03
C MET A 147 24.49 30.54 -7.19
N PRO A 148 23.80 30.84 -8.30
CA PRO A 148 23.87 29.99 -9.49
C PRO A 148 25.32 29.73 -9.85
N TYR A 149 25.68 28.49 -10.13
CA TYR A 149 27.02 28.10 -10.52
C TYR A 149 27.38 28.88 -11.79
N ALA A 150 28.30 29.87 -11.68
CA ALA A 150 28.77 30.58 -12.86
C ALA A 150 29.50 29.56 -13.75
N ALA A 151 28.92 29.21 -14.86
CA ALA A 151 29.58 28.36 -15.82
C ALA A 151 30.81 29.09 -16.38
N PRO A 152 32.00 28.47 -16.40
CA PRO A 152 33.19 29.11 -17.01
C PRO A 152 32.93 29.36 -18.49
N TRP A 153 33.34 30.52 -18.97
CA TRP A 153 33.27 30.90 -20.38
C TRP A 153 33.92 29.84 -21.26
N THR A 154 33.20 29.37 -22.27
CA THR A 154 33.74 28.41 -23.24
C THR A 154 34.48 29.18 -24.35
N PHE A 155 35.48 28.50 -24.97
CA PHE A 155 36.27 29.09 -26.07
C PHE A 155 35.38 29.52 -27.25
N ALA A 156 34.29 28.83 -27.49
CA ALA A 156 33.30 29.14 -28.52
C ALA A 156 32.54 30.46 -28.26
N GLU A 157 32.37 30.83 -27.00
CA GLU A 157 31.75 32.12 -26.62
C GLU A 157 32.69 33.29 -26.73
N ILE A 158 33.99 33.10 -26.56
CA ILE A 158 35.01 34.16 -26.64
C ILE A 158 35.44 34.39 -28.09
N LEU A 159 35.43 33.38 -28.93
CA LEU A 159 35.90 33.43 -30.32
C LEU A 159 35.31 34.55 -31.17
N PRO A 160 33.99 34.85 -31.17
CA PRO A 160 33.42 35.94 -31.96
C PRO A 160 33.94 37.32 -31.54
N TYR A 161 34.27 37.52 -30.25
CA TYR A 161 34.82 38.78 -29.78
C TYR A 161 36.28 39.00 -30.17
N LEU A 162 37.05 37.88 -30.32
CA LEU A 162 38.44 37.93 -30.79
C LEU A 162 38.53 38.20 -32.31
N LEU A 163 37.52 37.85 -33.08
CA LEU A 163 37.48 38.06 -34.53
C LEU A 163 37.01 39.48 -34.92
N TRP A 164 36.52 40.28 -33.95
CA TRP A 164 36.02 41.65 -34.16
C TRP A 164 37.09 42.75 -33.84
N VAL A 165 38.27 42.39 -33.32
CA VAL A 165 39.41 43.25 -33.08
C VAL A 165 40.45 43.06 -34.19
#